data_18bdac4ea9a4a80e6343df44f80ec9fc
#
_entry.id   18bdac4ea9a4a80e6343df44f80ec9fc
#
_cell.length_a   1.000
_cell.length_b   1.000
_cell.length_c   1.000
_cell.angle_alpha   90.00
_cell.angle_beta   90.00
_cell.angle_gamma   90.00
#
_symmetry.space_group_name_H-M   'P 1'
#
loop_
_entity.id
_entity.type
_entity.pdbx_description
1 polymer ?
#
loop_
_entity_poly.entity_id
_entity_poly.type
_entity_poly.pdbx_seq_one_letter_code
_entity_poly.pdbx_strand_id
1 'polypeptide(L)'
;MPTSRAGRDRRGFSLLELLVVLLLLALSSALVLPAIDRGLKERELKQSALELAAVARDLRRRAVYENALQYLVLNPSENSYQTLAGDKVLLPSDMVMTGIEGGEPAEEGLRRFLFFPNGSALGGEIGISSRQGSGYIIQLEPLSGRVVVVQRKTR
;
A
#
# COMPACT_ATOMS: atom_id res chain seq x y z
N MET A 1 75.31 6.56 9.53
CA MET A 1 73.83 6.79 9.49
C MET A 1 73.20 5.67 8.66
N PRO A 2 72.42 4.74 9.24
CA PRO A 2 71.73 3.70 8.47
C PRO A 2 70.36 4.23 8.00
N THR A 3 70.15 4.26 6.68
CA THR A 3 68.90 4.55 6.03
C THR A 3 67.99 3.32 6.12
N SER A 4 66.90 3.47 6.89
CA SER A 4 65.85 2.48 7.01
C SER A 4 65.08 2.36 5.68
N ARG A 5 65.19 1.25 4.99
CA ARG A 5 64.36 0.87 3.86
C ARG A 5 63.03 0.40 4.40
N ALA A 6 62.01 1.24 4.34
CA ALA A 6 60.61 0.84 4.51
C ALA A 6 60.23 -0.13 3.39
N GLY A 7 60.14 -1.41 3.70
CA GLY A 7 59.64 -2.45 2.79
C GLY A 7 58.18 -2.17 2.48
N ARG A 8 57.89 -1.79 1.24
CA ARG A 8 56.56 -1.64 0.69
C ARG A 8 56.00 -3.03 0.38
N ASP A 9 55.33 -3.62 1.32
CA ASP A 9 54.65 -4.91 1.15
C ASP A 9 53.52 -4.74 0.09
N ARG A 10 53.87 -5.03 -1.17
CA ARG A 10 52.95 -5.08 -2.31
C ARG A 10 52.33 -6.46 -2.33
N ARG A 11 51.46 -6.78 -1.37
CA ARG A 11 50.62 -7.95 -1.46
C ARG A 11 49.50 -7.66 -2.47
N GLY A 12 49.65 -8.22 -3.66
CA GLY A 12 48.59 -8.24 -4.66
C GLY A 12 47.45 -9.17 -4.22
N PHE A 13 46.25 -8.83 -4.55
CA PHE A 13 45.07 -9.70 -4.34
C PHE A 13 45.25 -11.01 -5.14
N SER A 14 45.04 -12.14 -4.47
CA SER A 14 45.00 -13.43 -5.14
C SER A 14 43.69 -13.57 -5.94
N LEU A 15 43.78 -14.19 -7.10
CA LEU A 15 42.62 -14.51 -7.95
C LEU A 15 41.58 -15.35 -7.17
N LEU A 16 42.04 -16.24 -6.31
CA LEU A 16 41.21 -17.05 -5.42
C LEU A 16 40.45 -16.15 -4.41
N GLU A 17 41.12 -15.17 -3.82
CA GLU A 17 40.52 -14.23 -2.87
C GLU A 17 39.40 -13.40 -3.51
N LEU A 18 39.63 -12.93 -4.75
CA LEU A 18 38.63 -12.23 -5.53
C LEU A 18 37.40 -13.13 -5.80
N LEU A 19 37.66 -14.38 -6.17
CA LEU A 19 36.60 -15.37 -6.44
C LEU A 19 35.77 -15.65 -5.20
N VAL A 20 36.40 -15.81 -4.04
CA VAL A 20 35.70 -16.01 -2.75
C VAL A 20 34.88 -14.79 -2.39
N VAL A 21 35.40 -13.58 -2.55
CA VAL A 21 34.65 -12.33 -2.29
C VAL A 21 33.44 -12.22 -3.19
N LEU A 22 33.59 -12.51 -4.49
CA LEU A 22 32.45 -12.48 -5.43
C LEU A 22 31.39 -13.53 -5.08
N LEU A 23 31.81 -14.72 -4.66
CA LEU A 23 30.92 -15.78 -4.21
C LEU A 23 30.13 -15.35 -2.96
N LEU A 24 30.79 -14.73 -1.97
CA LEU A 24 30.15 -14.23 -0.76
C LEU A 24 29.19 -13.08 -1.07
N LEU A 25 29.55 -12.17 -1.99
CA LEU A 25 28.66 -11.10 -2.44
C LEU A 25 27.43 -11.66 -3.15
N ALA A 26 27.59 -12.66 -4.01
CA ALA A 26 26.46 -13.31 -4.69
C ALA A 26 25.50 -13.98 -3.71
N LEU A 27 26.03 -14.73 -2.73
CA LEU A 27 25.23 -15.36 -1.69
C LEU A 27 24.50 -14.32 -0.81
N SER A 28 25.19 -13.25 -0.42
CA SER A 28 24.59 -12.16 0.36
C SER A 28 23.48 -11.48 -0.41
N SER A 29 23.69 -11.19 -1.69
CA SER A 29 22.68 -10.56 -2.56
C SER A 29 21.45 -11.44 -2.72
N ALA A 30 21.60 -12.75 -2.84
CA ALA A 30 20.48 -13.68 -2.96
C ALA A 30 19.54 -13.70 -1.74
N LEU A 31 20.04 -13.37 -0.56
CA LEU A 31 19.26 -13.26 0.68
C LEU A 31 18.66 -11.87 0.89
N VAL A 32 19.41 -10.82 0.56
CA VAL A 32 19.05 -9.43 0.86
C VAL A 32 17.99 -8.89 -0.12
N LEU A 33 18.14 -9.16 -1.42
CA LEU A 33 17.24 -8.64 -2.44
C LEU A 33 15.76 -9.01 -2.21
N PRO A 34 15.39 -10.28 -1.92
CA PRO A 34 13.99 -10.62 -1.68
C PRO A 34 13.43 -9.99 -0.39
N ALA A 35 14.26 -9.71 0.59
CA ALA A 35 13.82 -9.05 1.83
C ALA A 35 13.46 -7.57 1.59
N ILE A 36 14.25 -6.88 0.78
CA ILE A 36 13.99 -5.47 0.39
C ILE A 36 12.70 -5.38 -0.43
N ASP A 37 12.51 -6.27 -1.40
CA ASP A 37 11.34 -6.27 -2.29
C ASP A 37 10.02 -6.44 -1.50
N ARG A 38 10.00 -7.35 -0.53
CA ARG A 38 8.85 -7.52 0.38
C ARG A 38 8.54 -6.27 1.18
N GLY A 39 9.58 -5.61 1.71
CA GLY A 39 9.41 -4.38 2.49
C GLY A 39 8.87 -3.21 1.66
N LEU A 40 9.27 -3.09 0.40
CA LEU A 40 8.75 -2.08 -0.52
C LEU A 40 7.27 -2.32 -0.84
N LYS A 41 6.89 -3.56 -1.18
CA LYS A 41 5.50 -3.93 -1.48
C LYS A 41 4.56 -3.72 -0.30
N GLU A 42 5.00 -3.98 0.92
CA GLU A 42 4.20 -3.71 2.11
C GLU A 42 3.98 -2.21 2.34
N ARG A 43 4.99 -1.38 2.07
CA ARG A 43 4.87 0.08 2.13
C ARG A 43 3.91 0.62 1.07
N GLU A 44 3.99 0.14 -0.17
CA GLU A 44 3.08 0.51 -1.25
C GLU A 44 1.63 0.14 -0.92
N LEU A 45 1.41 -1.07 -0.38
CA LEU A 45 0.09 -1.50 0.07
C LEU A 45 -0.48 -0.60 1.15
N LYS A 46 0.32 -0.25 2.16
CA LYS A 46 -0.06 0.68 3.22
C LYS A 46 -0.40 2.05 2.65
N GLN A 47 0.42 2.55 1.72
CA GLN A 47 0.21 3.84 1.08
C GLN A 47 -1.10 3.86 0.30
N SER A 48 -1.40 2.85 -0.51
CA SER A 48 -2.66 2.74 -1.26
C SER A 48 -3.89 2.70 -0.34
N ALA A 49 -3.79 1.99 0.81
CA ALA A 49 -4.86 1.98 1.80
C ALA A 49 -5.06 3.37 2.44
N LEU A 50 -3.98 4.08 2.74
CA LEU A 50 -4.03 5.43 3.30
C LEU A 50 -4.57 6.45 2.28
N GLU A 51 -4.24 6.31 1.01
CA GLU A 51 -4.74 7.16 -0.09
C GLU A 51 -6.26 6.99 -0.26
N LEU A 52 -6.74 5.74 -0.31
CA LEU A 52 -8.19 5.49 -0.38
C LEU A 52 -8.92 6.02 0.86
N ALA A 53 -8.34 5.84 2.04
CA ALA A 53 -8.90 6.42 3.27
C ALA A 53 -8.87 7.95 3.26
N ALA A 54 -7.87 8.58 2.66
CA ALA A 54 -7.78 10.04 2.50
C ALA A 54 -8.88 10.54 1.56
N VAL A 55 -9.13 9.83 0.45
CA VAL A 55 -10.24 10.14 -0.47
C VAL A 55 -11.59 10.06 0.26
N ALA A 56 -11.83 9.00 1.03
CA ALA A 56 -13.06 8.86 1.80
C ALA A 56 -13.25 9.99 2.84
N ARG A 57 -12.17 10.40 3.51
CA ARG A 57 -12.21 11.55 4.45
C ARG A 57 -12.47 12.87 3.72
N ASP A 58 -11.90 13.06 2.54
CA ASP A 58 -12.14 14.26 1.73
C ASP A 58 -13.59 14.33 1.26
N LEU A 59 -14.16 13.22 0.79
CA LEU A 59 -15.57 13.14 0.39
C LEU A 59 -16.50 13.48 1.57
N ARG A 60 -16.21 12.94 2.76
CA ARG A 60 -16.96 13.30 3.97
C ARG A 60 -16.86 14.80 4.26
N ARG A 61 -15.67 15.37 4.19
CA ARG A 61 -15.45 16.80 4.41
C ARG A 61 -16.22 17.64 3.40
N ARG A 62 -16.18 17.27 2.11
CA ARG A 62 -16.94 17.94 1.05
C ARG A 62 -18.43 17.81 1.27
N ALA A 63 -18.94 16.64 1.66
CA ALA A 63 -20.35 16.45 1.92
C ALA A 63 -20.88 17.43 2.99
N VAL A 64 -20.10 17.64 4.05
CA VAL A 64 -20.44 18.61 5.12
C VAL A 64 -20.29 20.05 4.65
N TYR A 65 -19.18 20.39 3.99
CA TYR A 65 -18.88 21.76 3.60
C TYR A 65 -19.80 22.29 2.48
N GLU A 66 -20.05 21.47 1.47
CA GLU A 66 -20.89 21.80 0.32
C GLU A 66 -22.38 21.56 0.58
N ASN A 67 -22.71 20.99 1.75
CA ASN A 67 -24.06 20.55 2.14
C ASN A 67 -24.71 19.67 1.04
N ALA A 68 -23.92 18.79 0.43
CA ALA A 68 -24.31 17.96 -0.68
C ALA A 68 -23.85 16.51 -0.48
N LEU A 69 -24.66 15.57 -0.97
CA LEU A 69 -24.29 14.15 -0.94
C LEU A 69 -23.03 13.91 -1.77
N GLN A 70 -22.06 13.21 -1.21
CA GLN A 70 -20.88 12.75 -1.90
C GLN A 70 -20.83 11.21 -1.89
N TYR A 71 -20.17 10.60 -2.87
CA TYR A 71 -20.04 9.15 -2.90
C TYR A 71 -18.71 8.67 -3.46
N LEU A 72 -18.33 7.49 -3.02
CA LEU A 72 -17.20 6.70 -3.48
C LEU A 72 -17.75 5.43 -4.13
N VAL A 73 -17.43 5.20 -5.39
CA VAL A 73 -17.76 3.96 -6.10
C VAL A 73 -16.55 3.08 -6.17
N LEU A 74 -16.70 1.83 -5.76
CA LEU A 74 -15.67 0.79 -5.85
C LEU A 74 -16.04 -0.20 -6.96
N ASN A 75 -15.07 -0.54 -7.79
CA ASN A 75 -15.16 -1.61 -8.78
C ASN A 75 -14.17 -2.73 -8.42
N PRO A 76 -14.63 -3.78 -7.71
CA PRO A 76 -13.76 -4.89 -7.33
C PRO A 76 -13.21 -5.68 -8.53
N SER A 77 -13.99 -5.79 -9.60
CA SER A 77 -13.61 -6.53 -10.81
C SER A 77 -12.42 -5.90 -11.53
N GLU A 78 -12.33 -4.59 -11.50
CA GLU A 78 -11.26 -3.83 -12.14
C GLU A 78 -10.22 -3.30 -11.15
N ASN A 79 -10.35 -3.61 -9.84
CA ASN A 79 -9.51 -3.05 -8.79
C ASN A 79 -9.39 -1.53 -8.86
N SER A 80 -10.52 -0.84 -9.02
CA SER A 80 -10.55 0.61 -9.18
C SER A 80 -11.58 1.26 -8.27
N TYR A 81 -11.39 2.56 -8.02
CA TYR A 81 -12.38 3.39 -7.35
C TYR A 81 -12.54 4.72 -8.07
N GLN A 82 -13.70 5.34 -7.87
CA GLN A 82 -14.08 6.61 -8.49
C GLN A 82 -14.90 7.45 -7.53
N THR A 83 -14.73 8.76 -7.58
CA THR A 83 -15.54 9.73 -6.85
C THR A 83 -16.52 10.44 -7.77
N LEU A 84 -17.52 11.15 -7.22
CA LEU A 84 -18.49 11.93 -7.99
C LEU A 84 -17.84 12.92 -8.97
N ALA A 85 -16.75 13.56 -8.54
CA ALA A 85 -16.10 14.65 -9.28
C ALA A 85 -14.72 14.28 -9.83
N GLY A 86 -14.31 13.00 -9.70
CA GLY A 86 -12.95 12.57 -9.99
C GLY A 86 -12.85 11.50 -11.06
N ASP A 87 -11.65 11.37 -11.57
CA ASP A 87 -11.30 10.30 -12.49
C ASP A 87 -11.25 8.94 -11.78
N LYS A 88 -11.35 7.89 -12.57
CA LYS A 88 -11.17 6.52 -12.12
C LYS A 88 -9.70 6.29 -11.71
N VAL A 89 -9.49 5.82 -10.50
CA VAL A 89 -8.17 5.47 -9.96
C VAL A 89 -8.05 3.95 -9.88
N LEU A 90 -7.02 3.41 -10.53
CA LEU A 90 -6.68 1.99 -10.48
C LEU A 90 -5.75 1.71 -9.31
N LEU A 91 -5.98 0.63 -8.58
CA LEU A 91 -5.01 0.13 -7.62
C LEU A 91 -3.80 -0.50 -8.36
N PRO A 92 -2.61 -0.49 -7.77
CA PRO A 92 -1.45 -1.20 -8.31
C PRO A 92 -1.75 -2.68 -8.62
N SER A 93 -1.12 -3.21 -9.66
CA SER A 93 -1.44 -4.54 -10.23
C SER A 93 -1.21 -5.74 -9.31
N ASP A 94 -0.40 -5.57 -8.28
CA ASP A 94 -0.12 -6.58 -7.25
C ASP A 94 -1.08 -6.51 -6.04
N MET A 95 -2.02 -5.58 -6.06
CA MET A 95 -3.03 -5.38 -5.03
C MET A 95 -4.42 -5.77 -5.54
N VAL A 96 -5.27 -6.22 -4.63
CA VAL A 96 -6.65 -6.57 -4.92
C VAL A 96 -7.57 -6.02 -3.83
N MET A 97 -8.76 -5.57 -4.23
CA MET A 97 -9.83 -5.28 -3.29
C MET A 97 -10.43 -6.59 -2.79
N THR A 98 -10.51 -6.74 -1.48
CA THR A 98 -11.01 -7.95 -0.82
C THR A 98 -11.98 -7.59 0.30
N GLY A 99 -13.06 -8.38 0.44
CA GLY A 99 -13.94 -8.24 1.59
C GLY A 99 -14.59 -6.86 1.68
N ILE A 100 -15.29 -6.41 0.64
CA ILE A 100 -16.08 -5.19 0.69
C ILE A 100 -17.40 -5.52 1.39
N GLU A 101 -17.57 -5.00 2.59
CA GLU A 101 -18.79 -5.14 3.39
C GLU A 101 -19.47 -3.78 3.54
N GLY A 102 -20.81 -3.77 3.57
CA GLY A 102 -21.58 -2.52 3.61
C GLY A 102 -21.63 -1.81 2.27
N GLY A 103 -21.85 -0.49 2.31
CA GLY A 103 -22.17 0.25 1.12
C GLY A 103 -23.48 -0.20 0.47
N GLU A 104 -23.98 0.52 -0.50
CA GLU A 104 -25.11 0.07 -1.32
C GLU A 104 -24.63 -0.63 -2.60
N PRO A 105 -25.30 -1.69 -3.05
CA PRO A 105 -25.01 -2.28 -4.34
C PRO A 105 -25.37 -1.28 -5.44
N ALA A 106 -24.49 -1.15 -6.42
CA ALA A 106 -24.74 -0.41 -7.65
C ALA A 106 -24.71 -1.37 -8.85
N GLU A 107 -24.89 -0.86 -10.05
CA GLU A 107 -24.88 -1.67 -11.26
C GLU A 107 -23.56 -2.44 -11.43
N GLU A 108 -23.63 -3.60 -12.11
CA GLU A 108 -22.45 -4.39 -12.52
C GLU A 108 -21.49 -4.84 -11.40
N GLY A 109 -22.01 -5.08 -10.18
CA GLY A 109 -21.17 -5.54 -9.07
C GLY A 109 -20.37 -4.42 -8.40
N LEU A 110 -20.64 -3.17 -8.74
CA LEU A 110 -20.08 -1.99 -8.09
C LEU A 110 -20.65 -1.84 -6.68
N ARG A 111 -19.87 -1.22 -5.81
CA ARG A 111 -20.28 -0.83 -4.46
C ARG A 111 -20.14 0.68 -4.30
N ARG A 112 -21.19 1.31 -3.75
CA ARG A 112 -21.23 2.76 -3.51
C ARG A 112 -21.29 3.05 -2.02
N PHE A 113 -20.36 3.86 -1.55
CA PHE A 113 -20.34 4.39 -0.18
C PHE A 113 -20.75 5.85 -0.19
N LEU A 114 -21.78 6.19 0.54
CA LEU A 114 -22.37 7.52 0.58
C LEU A 114 -21.86 8.29 1.80
N PHE A 115 -21.63 9.57 1.63
CA PHE A 115 -21.28 10.52 2.68
C PHE A 115 -22.32 11.64 2.70
N PHE A 116 -22.93 11.84 3.87
CA PHE A 116 -24.06 12.74 4.03
C PHE A 116 -23.64 14.11 4.55
N PRO A 117 -24.43 15.18 4.28
CA PRO A 117 -24.15 16.54 4.76
C PRO A 117 -24.05 16.67 6.29
N ASN A 118 -24.74 15.81 7.03
CA ASN A 118 -24.66 15.77 8.50
C ASN A 118 -23.36 15.13 9.03
N GLY A 119 -22.45 14.74 8.14
CA GLY A 119 -21.17 14.12 8.49
C GLY A 119 -21.22 12.61 8.75
N SER A 120 -22.39 11.98 8.66
CA SER A 120 -22.52 10.53 8.68
C SER A 120 -22.11 9.90 7.34
N ALA A 121 -21.96 8.59 7.31
CA ALA A 121 -21.68 7.84 6.10
C ALA A 121 -22.50 6.56 6.04
N LEU A 122 -22.66 6.00 4.85
CA LEU A 122 -23.10 4.62 4.72
C LEU A 122 -21.92 3.73 5.12
N GLY A 123 -22.02 3.16 6.33
CA GLY A 123 -20.92 2.44 6.94
C GLY A 123 -20.52 1.15 6.22
N GLY A 124 -19.36 0.68 6.55
CA GLY A 124 -18.84 -0.59 6.03
C GLY A 124 -17.33 -0.70 6.08
N GLU A 125 -16.81 -1.74 5.44
CA GLU A 125 -15.41 -2.08 5.40
C GLU A 125 -14.94 -2.30 3.95
N ILE A 126 -13.75 -1.80 3.64
CA ILE A 126 -13.11 -1.98 2.35
C ILE A 126 -11.74 -2.62 2.60
N GLY A 127 -11.59 -3.88 2.23
CA GLY A 127 -10.32 -4.57 2.31
C GLY A 127 -9.45 -4.32 1.09
N ILE A 128 -8.16 -4.09 1.30
CA ILE A 128 -7.13 -4.12 0.26
C ILE A 128 -6.05 -5.10 0.72
N SER A 129 -5.67 -6.02 -0.14
CA SER A 129 -4.62 -6.99 0.16
C SER A 129 -3.62 -7.11 -0.98
N SER A 130 -2.38 -7.41 -0.63
CA SER A 130 -1.36 -7.84 -1.56
C SER A 130 -1.56 -9.33 -1.89
N ARG A 131 -1.13 -9.75 -3.07
CA ARG A 131 -1.06 -11.17 -3.45
C ARG A 131 -0.19 -12.01 -2.50
N GLN A 132 0.64 -11.38 -1.69
CA GLN A 132 1.50 -12.03 -0.69
C GLN A 132 0.82 -12.25 0.67
N GLY A 133 -0.46 -11.87 0.83
CA GLY A 133 -1.27 -12.13 2.01
C GLY A 133 -1.35 -11.00 3.04
N SER A 134 -0.51 -9.96 2.96
CA SER A 134 -0.68 -8.75 3.79
C SER A 134 -1.92 -7.98 3.36
N GLY A 135 -2.62 -7.35 4.29
CA GLY A 135 -3.84 -6.59 4.00
C GLY A 135 -4.10 -5.44 4.95
N TYR A 136 -4.88 -4.48 4.49
CA TYR A 136 -5.44 -3.39 5.29
C TYR A 136 -6.96 -3.35 5.09
N ILE A 137 -7.66 -2.95 6.12
CA ILE A 137 -9.10 -2.71 6.11
C ILE A 137 -9.34 -1.24 6.38
N ILE A 138 -10.09 -0.60 5.50
CA ILE A 138 -10.58 0.77 5.67
C ILE A 138 -12.00 0.65 6.22
N GLN A 139 -12.19 1.04 7.47
CA GLN A 139 -13.48 1.01 8.16
C GLN A 139 -14.12 2.38 8.09
N LEU A 140 -15.39 2.41 7.68
CA LEU A 140 -16.24 3.61 7.67
C LEU A 140 -17.29 3.47 8.76
N GLU A 141 -17.25 4.33 9.77
CA GLU A 141 -18.24 4.35 10.85
C GLU A 141 -19.52 5.06 10.38
N PRO A 142 -20.70 4.42 10.50
CA PRO A 142 -21.94 4.99 9.96
C PRO A 142 -22.30 6.35 10.55
N LEU A 143 -22.36 6.45 11.88
CA LEU A 143 -22.89 7.63 12.57
C LEU A 143 -21.94 8.83 12.53
N SER A 144 -20.66 8.59 12.68
CA SER A 144 -19.63 9.65 12.71
C SER A 144 -19.00 9.93 11.36
N GLY A 145 -19.18 9.02 10.39
CA GLY A 145 -18.45 9.05 9.11
C GLY A 145 -16.94 8.95 9.28
N ARG A 146 -16.45 8.49 10.44
CA ARG A 146 -15.01 8.36 10.72
C ARG A 146 -14.42 7.24 9.88
N VAL A 147 -13.26 7.53 9.31
CA VAL A 147 -12.52 6.58 8.46
C VAL A 147 -11.25 6.15 9.19
N VAL A 148 -11.15 4.86 9.48
CA VAL A 148 -10.02 4.24 10.17
C VAL A 148 -9.35 3.21 9.26
N VAL A 149 -8.03 3.13 9.30
CA VAL A 149 -7.27 2.10 8.59
C VAL A 149 -6.68 1.14 9.60
N VAL A 150 -7.00 -0.13 9.45
CA VAL A 150 -6.55 -1.22 10.34
C VAL A 150 -5.76 -2.22 9.52
N GLN A 151 -4.62 -2.66 10.03
CA GLN A 151 -3.85 -3.72 9.39
C GLN A 151 -4.53 -5.08 9.63
N ARG A 152 -4.83 -5.79 8.56
CA ARG A 152 -5.34 -7.16 8.63
C ARG A 152 -4.16 -8.10 8.87
N LYS A 153 -4.06 -8.64 10.08
CA LYS A 153 -3.05 -9.67 10.40
C LYS A 153 -3.52 -10.99 9.78
N THR A 154 -2.85 -11.45 8.75
CA THR A 154 -3.08 -12.82 8.24
C THR A 154 -2.60 -13.81 9.32
N ARG A 155 -3.47 -14.70 9.68
CA ARG A 155 -3.19 -15.78 10.66
C ARG A 155 -2.61 -16.98 9.94
#